data_b564f72445a7a6ed4215f9c8b6f9d117
#
_entry.id   b564f72445a7a6ed4215f9c8b6f9d117
#
_cell.length_a   1.000
_cell.length_b   1.000
_cell.length_c   1.000
_cell.angle_alpha   90.00
_cell.angle_beta   90.00
_cell.angle_gamma   90.00
#
_symmetry.space_group_name_H-M   'P 1'
#
loop_
_entity.id
_entity.type
_entity.pdbx_description
1 polymer ?
#
loop_
_entity_poly.entity_id
_entity_poly.type
_entity_poly.pdbx_seq_one_letter_code
_entity_poly.pdbx_strand_id
1 'polypeptide(L)'
;MVGSGYVGMSLSVLLAQYNDVTVLDVDKGRVKSINNKRSTIADTEIESFLLEKELSLTATLDKQTAYHNANFIIVATPTNYDTNTKRFDTSSVDAVVDDALNLNDQALVVIKWTIPVGHTRSLQDRFQTERVIFSPEFLREGQALKDNLYPSRIIVGSQCNKDEEFASLLKQGAKK
;
A
#
# COMPACT_ATOMS: atom_id res chain seq x y z
N MET A 1 4.61 3.18 -1.63
CA MET A 1 3.14 3.04 -1.46
C MET A 1 2.43 3.56 -2.69
N VAL A 2 1.50 2.83 -3.29
CA VAL A 2 0.77 3.25 -4.48
C VAL A 2 -0.70 3.43 -4.14
N GLY A 3 -1.19 4.66 -4.30
CA GLY A 3 -2.50 5.11 -3.87
C GLY A 3 -2.49 5.70 -2.46
N SER A 4 -3.23 6.79 -2.25
CA SER A 4 -3.36 7.52 -0.98
C SER A 4 -4.80 7.60 -0.48
N GLY A 5 -5.56 6.53 -0.69
CA GLY A 5 -6.86 6.31 -0.05
C GLY A 5 -6.71 5.85 1.42
N TYR A 6 -7.78 5.34 2.03
CA TYR A 6 -7.77 4.92 3.44
C TYR A 6 -6.68 3.89 3.75
N VAL A 7 -6.52 2.86 2.92
CA VAL A 7 -5.48 1.84 3.07
C VAL A 7 -4.09 2.44 2.89
N GLY A 8 -3.86 3.10 1.76
CA GLY A 8 -2.54 3.61 1.42
C GLY A 8 -2.06 4.71 2.37
N MET A 9 -2.93 5.66 2.73
CA MET A 9 -2.54 6.77 3.61
C MET A 9 -2.26 6.29 5.04
N SER A 10 -3.11 5.43 5.59
CA SER A 10 -2.92 4.90 6.95
C SER A 10 -1.66 4.05 7.08
N LEU A 11 -1.38 3.19 6.11
CA LEU A 11 -0.14 2.41 6.07
C LEU A 11 1.09 3.28 5.83
N SER A 12 0.98 4.33 5.00
CA SER A 12 2.08 5.27 4.78
C SER A 12 2.50 5.96 6.07
N VAL A 13 1.54 6.45 6.84
CA VAL A 13 1.80 7.08 8.14
C VAL A 13 2.32 6.06 9.16
N LEU A 14 1.76 4.85 9.20
CA LEU A 14 2.24 3.78 10.08
C LEU A 14 3.73 3.47 9.84
N LEU A 15 4.08 3.25 8.58
CA LEU A 15 5.42 2.82 8.18
C LEU A 15 6.44 3.96 8.24
N ALA A 16 6.04 5.19 7.93
CA ALA A 16 6.92 6.36 7.89
C ALA A 16 7.46 6.78 9.28
N GLN A 17 6.96 6.18 10.35
CA GLN A 17 7.53 6.37 11.69
C GLN A 17 8.95 5.80 11.82
N TYR A 18 9.29 4.78 11.01
CA TYR A 18 10.55 4.04 11.13
C TYR A 18 11.23 3.74 9.79
N ASN A 19 10.59 4.10 8.68
CA ASN A 19 11.05 3.77 7.33
C ASN A 19 10.86 4.97 6.40
N ASP A 20 11.64 5.04 5.32
CA ASP A 20 11.43 6.01 4.25
C ASP A 20 10.25 5.55 3.38
N VAL A 21 9.21 6.36 3.31
CA VAL A 21 8.00 6.06 2.55
C VAL A 21 7.77 7.10 1.47
N THR A 22 7.72 6.64 0.23
CA THR A 22 7.30 7.44 -0.92
C THR A 22 5.92 7.00 -1.38
N VAL A 23 4.96 7.94 -1.39
CA VAL A 23 3.61 7.71 -1.90
C VAL A 23 3.53 8.13 -3.36
N LEU A 24 3.15 7.20 -4.22
CA LEU A 24 2.79 7.47 -5.61
C LEU A 24 1.27 7.61 -5.70
N ASP A 25 0.80 8.72 -6.21
CA ASP A 25 -0.61 8.94 -6.51
C ASP A 25 -0.75 9.66 -7.85
N VAL A 26 -1.88 9.49 -8.54
CA VAL A 26 -2.17 10.15 -9.81
C VAL A 26 -2.74 11.56 -9.61
N ASP A 27 -3.23 11.88 -8.44
CA ASP A 27 -3.84 13.16 -8.08
C ASP A 27 -2.81 14.14 -7.53
N LYS A 28 -2.56 15.22 -8.29
CA LYS A 28 -1.64 16.32 -7.89
C LYS A 28 -2.03 16.97 -6.56
N GLY A 29 -3.34 17.07 -6.28
CA GLY A 29 -3.85 17.67 -5.05
C GLY A 29 -3.49 16.81 -3.84
N ARG A 30 -3.65 15.48 -3.94
CA ARG A 30 -3.27 14.53 -2.91
C ARG A 30 -1.76 14.54 -2.66
N VAL A 31 -0.95 14.50 -3.72
CA VAL A 31 0.51 14.60 -3.61
C VAL A 31 0.92 15.90 -2.90
N LYS A 32 0.33 17.03 -3.28
CA LYS A 32 0.57 18.31 -2.62
C LYS A 32 0.15 18.29 -1.15
N SER A 33 -0.99 17.68 -0.83
CA SER A 33 -1.49 17.57 0.54
C SER A 33 -0.51 16.81 1.42
N ILE A 34 -0.08 15.62 1.00
CA ILE A 34 0.87 14.79 1.75
C ILE A 34 2.19 15.55 2.00
N ASN A 35 2.77 16.17 0.97
CA ASN A 35 4.02 16.93 1.08
C ASN A 35 3.89 18.19 1.96
N ASN A 36 2.65 18.66 2.19
CA ASN A 36 2.33 19.72 3.15
C ASN A 36 1.84 19.20 4.51
N LYS A 37 2.10 17.94 4.83
CA LYS A 37 1.69 17.26 6.07
C LYS A 37 0.18 17.33 6.32
N ARG A 38 -0.61 17.17 5.24
CA ARG A 38 -2.08 17.13 5.31
C ARG A 38 -2.59 15.78 4.83
N SER A 39 -3.59 15.25 5.51
CA SER A 39 -4.23 14.00 5.12
C SER A 39 -4.99 14.14 3.79
N THR A 40 -5.05 13.05 3.04
CA THR A 40 -5.85 12.92 1.81
C THR A 40 -7.23 12.34 2.08
N ILE A 41 -7.48 11.93 3.31
CA ILE A 41 -8.70 11.29 3.78
C ILE A 41 -9.12 11.85 5.15
N ALA A 42 -10.38 11.71 5.50
CA ALA A 42 -10.89 12.11 6.82
C ALA A 42 -10.54 11.03 7.87
N ASP A 43 -9.46 11.24 8.61
CA ASP A 43 -9.01 10.38 9.71
C ASP A 43 -8.20 11.24 10.69
N THR A 44 -8.77 11.49 11.87
CA THR A 44 -8.20 12.41 12.87
C THR A 44 -6.86 11.94 13.43
N GLU A 45 -6.62 10.64 13.53
CA GLU A 45 -5.33 10.11 13.96
C GLU A 45 -4.24 10.31 12.90
N ILE A 46 -4.58 10.16 11.60
CA ILE A 46 -3.65 10.48 10.52
C ILE A 46 -3.28 11.97 10.56
N GLU A 47 -4.26 12.85 10.73
CA GLU A 47 -4.02 14.30 10.82
C GLU A 47 -3.10 14.65 12.00
N SER A 48 -3.36 14.08 13.18
CA SER A 48 -2.52 14.25 14.36
C SER A 48 -1.08 13.74 14.11
N PHE A 49 -0.92 12.54 13.56
CA PHE A 49 0.40 11.98 13.28
C PHE A 49 1.20 12.81 12.29
N LEU A 50 0.56 13.31 11.22
CA LEU A 50 1.23 14.17 10.23
C LEU A 50 1.74 15.49 10.83
N LEU A 51 1.05 16.02 11.83
CA LEU A 51 1.40 17.28 12.49
C LEU A 51 2.41 17.09 13.63
N GLU A 52 2.25 16.03 14.43
CA GLU A 52 2.94 15.86 15.71
C GLU A 52 4.15 14.92 15.62
N LYS A 53 4.22 14.05 14.61
CA LYS A 53 5.31 13.09 14.47
C LYS A 53 6.29 13.50 13.38
N GLU A 54 7.56 13.15 13.62
CA GLU A 54 8.55 13.16 12.55
C GLU A 54 8.37 11.92 11.71
N LEU A 55 7.85 12.10 10.50
CA LEU A 55 7.59 11.01 9.55
C LEU A 55 8.50 11.18 8.33
N SER A 56 9.21 10.12 7.95
CA SER A 56 9.94 10.09 6.67
C SER A 56 8.95 9.75 5.55
N LEU A 57 8.12 10.74 5.19
CA LEU A 57 7.01 10.60 4.24
C LEU A 57 7.10 11.66 3.16
N THR A 58 7.16 11.21 1.91
CA THR A 58 7.09 12.05 0.71
C THR A 58 6.05 11.52 -0.25
N ALA A 59 5.59 12.35 -1.18
CA ALA A 59 4.66 11.94 -2.23
C ALA A 59 5.11 12.47 -3.60
N THR A 60 4.84 11.70 -4.64
CA THR A 60 5.24 12.00 -6.01
C THR A 60 4.19 11.54 -7.03
N LEU A 61 4.22 12.15 -8.23
CA LEU A 61 3.50 11.68 -9.42
C LEU A 61 4.39 10.80 -10.31
N ASP A 62 5.69 10.75 -10.02
CA ASP A 62 6.68 10.08 -10.84
C ASP A 62 6.91 8.64 -10.40
N LYS A 63 6.60 7.70 -11.28
CA LYS A 63 6.76 6.27 -11.06
C LYS A 63 8.22 5.86 -10.85
N GLN A 64 9.14 6.47 -11.58
CA GLN A 64 10.58 6.17 -11.44
C GLN A 64 11.06 6.49 -10.03
N THR A 65 10.76 7.70 -9.54
CA THR A 65 11.10 8.11 -8.19
C THR A 65 10.49 7.18 -7.13
N ALA A 66 9.24 6.72 -7.33
CA ALA A 66 8.55 5.90 -6.35
C ALA A 66 9.05 4.45 -6.31
N TYR A 67 9.45 3.88 -7.44
CA TYR A 67 9.74 2.44 -7.53
C TYR A 67 11.24 2.09 -7.51
N HIS A 68 12.11 2.95 -8.05
CA HIS A 68 13.49 2.58 -8.38
C HIS A 68 14.29 1.97 -7.23
N ASN A 69 14.20 2.53 -6.02
CA ASN A 69 14.95 2.07 -4.84
C ASN A 69 14.05 1.41 -3.77
N ALA A 70 12.81 1.08 -4.10
CA ALA A 70 11.90 0.49 -3.15
C ALA A 70 12.25 -0.97 -2.83
N ASN A 71 12.29 -1.34 -1.57
CA ASN A 71 12.36 -2.75 -1.14
C ASN A 71 10.99 -3.42 -1.19
N PHE A 72 9.94 -2.63 -0.91
CA PHE A 72 8.54 -3.05 -0.93
C PHE A 72 7.72 -2.06 -1.72
N ILE A 73 6.90 -2.56 -2.65
CA ILE A 73 5.92 -1.76 -3.38
C ILE A 73 4.53 -2.22 -2.94
N ILE A 74 3.86 -1.38 -2.15
CA ILE A 74 2.57 -1.71 -1.55
C ILE A 74 1.47 -1.11 -2.42
N VAL A 75 0.62 -1.97 -2.99
CA VAL A 75 -0.45 -1.61 -3.92
C VAL A 75 -1.75 -1.44 -3.15
N ALA A 76 -2.20 -0.19 -3.03
CA ALA A 76 -3.44 0.22 -2.36
C ALA A 76 -4.40 0.96 -3.32
N THR A 77 -4.29 0.67 -4.62
CA THR A 77 -5.21 1.20 -5.63
C THR A 77 -6.54 0.45 -5.57
N PRO A 78 -7.68 1.15 -5.71
CA PRO A 78 -8.98 0.52 -5.58
C PRO A 78 -9.28 -0.41 -6.77
N THR A 79 -10.01 -1.48 -6.47
CA THR A 79 -10.72 -2.29 -7.48
C THR A 79 -12.20 -1.93 -7.45
N ASN A 80 -12.85 -1.92 -8.61
CA ASN A 80 -14.27 -1.69 -8.70
C ASN A 80 -15.02 -3.02 -8.90
N TYR A 81 -16.14 -3.21 -8.19
CA TYR A 81 -17.00 -4.33 -8.43
C TYR A 81 -18.14 -3.91 -9.39
N ASP A 82 -18.17 -4.49 -10.57
CA ASP A 82 -19.25 -4.28 -11.53
C ASP A 82 -20.43 -5.22 -11.20
N THR A 83 -21.52 -4.64 -10.74
CA THR A 83 -22.73 -5.36 -10.36
C THR A 83 -23.45 -6.01 -11.55
N ASN A 84 -23.25 -5.50 -12.79
CA ASN A 84 -23.86 -6.04 -13.99
C ASN A 84 -23.13 -7.28 -14.47
N THR A 85 -21.82 -7.22 -14.53
CA THR A 85 -20.98 -8.35 -14.96
C THR A 85 -20.65 -9.30 -13.81
N LYS A 86 -20.93 -8.92 -12.57
CA LYS A 86 -20.56 -9.63 -11.31
C LYS A 86 -19.06 -9.95 -11.24
N ARG A 87 -18.23 -9.04 -11.74
CA ARG A 87 -16.78 -9.17 -11.76
C ARG A 87 -16.11 -7.98 -11.12
N PHE A 88 -14.93 -8.23 -10.53
CA PHE A 88 -14.02 -7.16 -10.11
C PHE A 88 -13.25 -6.64 -11.32
N ASP A 89 -13.18 -5.33 -11.46
CA ASP A 89 -12.21 -4.67 -12.33
C ASP A 89 -10.91 -4.51 -11.54
N THR A 90 -9.93 -5.32 -11.87
CA THR A 90 -8.59 -5.32 -11.26
C THR A 90 -7.57 -4.54 -12.07
N SER A 91 -7.99 -3.87 -13.16
CA SER A 91 -7.10 -3.22 -14.12
C SER A 91 -6.12 -2.23 -13.48
N SER A 92 -6.56 -1.50 -12.44
CA SER A 92 -5.69 -0.56 -11.71
C SER A 92 -4.60 -1.28 -10.94
N VAL A 93 -4.90 -2.41 -10.30
CA VAL A 93 -3.93 -3.24 -9.57
C VAL A 93 -2.95 -3.87 -10.55
N ASP A 94 -3.46 -4.45 -11.65
CA ASP A 94 -2.67 -5.11 -12.69
C ASP A 94 -1.66 -4.14 -13.33
N ALA A 95 -2.09 -2.92 -13.65
CA ALA A 95 -1.23 -1.89 -14.20
C ALA A 95 -0.11 -1.47 -13.23
N VAL A 96 -0.43 -1.34 -11.94
CA VAL A 96 0.59 -1.03 -10.90
C VAL A 96 1.59 -2.16 -10.73
N VAL A 97 1.14 -3.42 -10.74
CA VAL A 97 2.01 -4.60 -10.65
C VAL A 97 2.95 -4.66 -11.86
N ASP A 98 2.42 -4.44 -13.07
CA ASP A 98 3.21 -4.41 -14.32
C ASP A 98 4.29 -3.31 -14.26
N ASP A 99 3.91 -2.08 -13.96
CA ASP A 99 4.84 -0.95 -13.78
C ASP A 99 5.93 -1.27 -12.73
N ALA A 100 5.53 -1.80 -11.58
CA ALA A 100 6.42 -2.09 -10.46
C ALA A 100 7.47 -3.15 -10.85
N LEU A 101 7.06 -4.23 -11.50
CA LEU A 101 7.95 -5.31 -11.94
C LEU A 101 8.90 -4.87 -13.06
N ASN A 102 8.47 -3.96 -13.94
CA ASN A 102 9.29 -3.42 -15.02
C ASN A 102 10.31 -2.38 -14.54
N LEU A 103 9.98 -1.60 -13.50
CA LEU A 103 10.82 -0.51 -13.00
C LEU A 103 11.70 -0.90 -11.81
N ASN A 104 11.45 -2.07 -11.21
CA ASN A 104 12.20 -2.58 -10.08
C ASN A 104 12.26 -4.11 -10.10
N ASP A 105 13.46 -4.67 -10.23
CA ASP A 105 13.70 -6.11 -10.32
C ASP A 105 13.92 -6.80 -8.96
N GLN A 106 13.92 -6.06 -7.85
CA GLN A 106 14.21 -6.57 -6.50
C GLN A 106 13.04 -6.46 -5.52
N ALA A 107 12.16 -5.47 -5.71
CA ALA A 107 11.08 -5.18 -4.77
C ALA A 107 10.08 -6.33 -4.65
N LEU A 108 9.59 -6.55 -3.43
CA LEU A 108 8.39 -7.35 -3.19
C LEU A 108 7.17 -6.47 -3.43
N VAL A 109 6.28 -6.90 -4.32
CA VAL A 109 5.02 -6.21 -4.62
C VAL A 109 3.92 -6.80 -3.75
N VAL A 110 3.33 -5.98 -2.89
CA VAL A 110 2.34 -6.41 -1.90
C VAL A 110 0.99 -5.80 -2.22
N ILE A 111 0.03 -6.63 -2.59
CA ILE A 111 -1.34 -6.18 -2.86
C ILE A 111 -2.09 -6.10 -1.54
N LYS A 112 -2.55 -4.89 -1.19
CA LYS A 112 -3.29 -4.59 0.06
C LYS A 112 -4.78 -4.32 -0.17
N TRP A 113 -5.23 -4.29 -1.39
CA TRP A 113 -6.63 -4.05 -1.73
C TRP A 113 -7.36 -5.35 -2.06
N THR A 114 -8.69 -5.35 -1.96
CA THR A 114 -9.53 -6.52 -2.26
C THR A 114 -9.39 -6.94 -3.72
N ILE A 115 -9.04 -8.20 -3.94
CA ILE A 115 -8.91 -8.82 -5.25
C ILE A 115 -9.61 -10.19 -5.26
N PRO A 116 -10.01 -10.71 -6.43
CA PRO A 116 -10.59 -12.04 -6.54
C PRO A 116 -9.66 -13.15 -6.05
N VAL A 117 -10.25 -14.23 -5.53
CA VAL A 117 -9.50 -15.45 -5.19
C VAL A 117 -8.75 -15.98 -6.41
N GLY A 118 -7.48 -16.27 -6.25
CA GLY A 118 -6.60 -16.74 -7.32
C GLY A 118 -5.95 -15.64 -8.17
N HIS A 119 -6.34 -14.38 -8.00
CA HIS A 119 -5.79 -13.27 -8.81
C HIS A 119 -4.27 -13.09 -8.61
N THR A 120 -3.78 -13.17 -7.37
CA THR A 120 -2.34 -13.13 -7.08
C THR A 120 -1.58 -14.22 -7.84
N ARG A 121 -2.11 -15.45 -7.85
CA ARG A 121 -1.51 -16.56 -8.59
C ARG A 121 -1.48 -16.29 -10.08
N SER A 122 -2.58 -15.77 -10.63
CA SER A 122 -2.66 -15.37 -12.04
C SER A 122 -1.61 -14.33 -12.42
N LEU A 123 -1.35 -13.35 -11.54
CA LEU A 123 -0.28 -12.36 -11.74
C LEU A 123 1.11 -13.01 -11.67
N GLN A 124 1.34 -13.88 -10.69
CA GLN A 124 2.60 -14.63 -10.57
C GLN A 124 2.89 -15.46 -11.83
N ASP A 125 1.89 -16.16 -12.33
CA ASP A 125 2.01 -16.99 -13.54
C ASP A 125 2.22 -16.12 -14.80
N ARG A 126 1.50 -15.00 -14.93
CA ARG A 126 1.62 -14.05 -16.04
C ARG A 126 3.00 -13.43 -16.13
N PHE A 127 3.55 -13.00 -14.99
CA PHE A 127 4.85 -12.31 -14.92
C PHE A 127 6.03 -13.25 -14.59
N GLN A 128 5.78 -14.56 -14.45
CA GLN A 128 6.78 -15.58 -14.12
C GLN A 128 7.62 -15.17 -12.90
N THR A 129 6.95 -14.75 -11.82
CA THR A 129 7.58 -14.22 -10.60
C THR A 129 6.85 -14.63 -9.33
N GLU A 130 7.58 -14.83 -8.24
CA GLU A 130 7.03 -15.00 -6.90
C GLU A 130 7.00 -13.69 -6.10
N ARG A 131 7.48 -12.57 -6.69
CA ARG A 131 7.59 -11.26 -6.03
C ARG A 131 6.26 -10.50 -5.91
N VAL A 132 5.14 -11.13 -6.18
CA VAL A 132 3.79 -10.56 -5.99
C VAL A 132 3.09 -11.36 -4.92
N ILE A 133 2.70 -10.71 -3.83
CA ILE A 133 2.01 -11.36 -2.71
C ILE A 133 0.73 -10.60 -2.35
N PHE A 134 -0.14 -11.28 -1.60
CA PHE A 134 -1.36 -10.69 -1.06
C PHE A 134 -1.29 -10.58 0.46
N SER A 135 -1.61 -9.40 0.96
CA SER A 135 -1.71 -9.12 2.39
C SER A 135 -2.96 -8.29 2.65
N PRO A 136 -4.12 -8.92 2.93
CA PRO A 136 -5.38 -8.20 3.15
C PRO A 136 -5.29 -7.24 4.33
N GLU A 137 -6.12 -6.20 4.29
CA GLU A 137 -6.33 -5.29 5.40
C GLU A 137 -7.73 -5.50 6.02
N PHE A 138 -7.90 -5.03 7.25
CA PHE A 138 -9.14 -5.15 8.04
C PHE A 138 -9.44 -3.83 8.75
N LEU A 139 -9.41 -2.73 8.02
CA LEU A 139 -9.61 -1.39 8.55
C LEU A 139 -11.02 -0.85 8.27
N ARG A 140 -11.43 0.11 9.11
CA ARG A 140 -12.65 0.88 8.94
C ARG A 140 -12.31 2.28 8.45
N GLU A 141 -13.09 2.79 7.51
CA GLU A 141 -12.97 4.17 7.05
C GLU A 141 -13.15 5.14 8.23
N GLY A 142 -12.32 6.20 8.28
CA GLY A 142 -12.31 7.17 9.37
C GLY A 142 -11.61 6.71 10.67
N GLN A 143 -11.16 5.45 10.75
CA GLN A 143 -10.37 4.88 11.84
C GLN A 143 -9.21 4.03 11.31
N ALA A 144 -8.79 4.27 10.08
CA ALA A 144 -7.86 3.41 9.37
C ALA A 144 -6.48 3.32 10.05
N LEU A 145 -5.94 4.45 10.53
CA LEU A 145 -4.67 4.44 11.26
C LEU A 145 -4.81 3.73 12.61
N LYS A 146 -5.89 3.95 13.33
CA LYS A 146 -6.15 3.27 14.61
C LYS A 146 -6.21 1.76 14.45
N ASP A 147 -6.90 1.27 13.43
CA ASP A 147 -7.02 -0.16 13.15
C ASP A 147 -5.65 -0.76 12.73
N ASN A 148 -4.78 0.00 12.07
CA ASN A 148 -3.42 -0.40 11.75
C ASN A 148 -2.46 -0.30 12.96
N LEU A 149 -2.66 0.66 13.86
CA LEU A 149 -1.89 0.77 15.11
C LEU A 149 -2.23 -0.36 16.11
N TYR A 150 -3.48 -0.82 16.11
CA TYR A 150 -3.97 -1.86 17.01
C TYR A 150 -4.65 -3.00 16.21
N PRO A 151 -3.91 -3.70 15.36
CA PRO A 151 -4.48 -4.70 14.48
C PRO A 151 -4.91 -5.94 15.27
N SER A 152 -6.11 -6.45 15.01
CA SER A 152 -6.54 -7.74 15.54
C SER A 152 -5.71 -8.90 15.00
N ARG A 153 -5.18 -8.75 13.80
CA ARG A 153 -4.32 -9.71 13.09
C ARG A 153 -3.58 -9.02 11.94
N ILE A 154 -2.42 -9.55 11.63
CA ILE A 154 -1.65 -9.21 10.42
C ILE A 154 -1.55 -10.50 9.60
N ILE A 155 -2.03 -10.48 8.37
CA ILE A 155 -1.99 -11.63 7.46
C ILE A 155 -1.08 -11.27 6.29
N VAL A 156 -0.10 -12.11 6.04
CA VAL A 156 0.77 -12.03 4.87
C VAL A 156 0.73 -13.38 4.19
N GLY A 157 0.14 -13.41 2.99
CA GLY A 157 0.05 -14.62 2.17
C GLY A 157 1.25 -14.71 1.27
N SER A 158 2.15 -15.64 1.57
CA SER A 158 3.35 -15.82 0.80
C SER A 158 4.04 -17.16 0.97
N GLN A 159 5.03 -17.38 0.11
CA GLN A 159 5.94 -18.53 0.10
C GLN A 159 7.40 -18.10 -0.12
N CYS A 160 7.75 -16.83 0.14
CA CYS A 160 9.09 -16.32 -0.01
C CYS A 160 9.66 -15.72 1.29
N ASN A 161 10.99 -15.66 1.44
CA ASN A 161 11.65 -15.22 2.67
C ASN A 161 11.41 -13.73 3.02
N LYS A 162 10.96 -12.89 2.06
CA LYS A 162 10.67 -11.46 2.30
C LYS A 162 9.33 -11.21 3.01
N ASP A 163 8.52 -12.24 3.21
CA ASP A 163 7.21 -12.12 3.87
C ASP A 163 7.33 -11.78 5.34
N GLU A 164 8.27 -12.47 6.01
CA GLU A 164 8.55 -12.24 7.41
C GLU A 164 9.11 -10.83 7.63
N GLU A 165 9.91 -10.34 6.69
CA GLU A 165 10.41 -8.96 6.69
C GLU A 165 9.26 -7.97 6.56
N PHE A 166 8.35 -8.17 5.59
CA PHE A 166 7.17 -7.33 5.43
C PHE A 166 6.25 -7.37 6.67
N ALA A 167 5.99 -8.55 7.21
CA ALA A 167 5.22 -8.69 8.44
C ALA A 167 5.89 -7.97 9.63
N SER A 168 7.21 -7.98 9.69
CA SER A 168 7.98 -7.28 10.72
C SER A 168 7.88 -5.75 10.59
N LEU A 169 7.87 -5.20 9.36
CA LEU A 169 7.63 -3.78 9.12
C LEU A 169 6.25 -3.34 9.63
N LEU A 170 5.20 -4.13 9.38
CA LEU A 170 3.86 -3.82 9.88
C LEU A 170 3.80 -3.89 11.42
N LYS A 171 4.45 -4.89 12.03
CA LYS A 171 4.54 -5.02 13.49
C LYS A 171 5.33 -3.88 14.14
N GLN A 172 6.37 -3.36 13.48
CA GLN A 172 7.19 -2.25 13.99
C GLN A 172 6.36 -0.99 14.22
N GLY A 173 5.43 -0.68 13.31
CA GLY A 173 4.52 0.46 13.43
C GLY A 173 3.34 0.24 14.37
N ALA A 174 2.94 -1.02 14.58
CA ALA A 174 1.80 -1.37 15.42
C ALA A 174 2.11 -1.19 16.92
N LYS A 175 1.10 -0.80 17.68
CA LYS A 175 1.13 -0.76 19.15
C LYS A 175 0.52 -2.05 19.70
N LYS A 176 1.15 -2.60 20.72
CA LYS A 176 0.63 -3.77 21.42
C LYS A 176 -0.53 -3.41 22.35
#